data_4fa938084e14a6acff0e935d0f927846
#
_entry.id   4fa938084e14a6acff0e935d0f927846
#
_cell.length_a   1.000
_cell.length_b   1.000
_cell.length_c   1.000
_cell.angle_alpha   90.00
_cell.angle_beta   90.00
_cell.angle_gamma   90.00
#
_symmetry.space_group_name_H-M   'P 1'
#
loop_
_entity.id
_entity.type
_entity.pdbx_description
1 polymer ?
#
loop_
_entity_poly.entity_id
_entity_poly.type
_entity_poly.pdbx_seq_one_letter_code
_entity_poly.pdbx_strand_id
1 'polypeptide(L)'
;MKVSKASLIVLVLCLLNSISPRTALAADPEPSKANAPKLPRITIPKLKGTLNINGNLDEPVWSKAAVLGPFHLNDGSAQERERTELRLWYDDDALYLGWRCEDTDIQATFTNHDSKFWEEEVAEFFITPKDLGTYFELQWNPLGATFDAVIKNDLGPDGLSKSFNGDWTYTAHGMKSAVQLKGTPNNSEDKDDFWQVEVRVPFKDLGQPTPKPHETWRGNFFRFNRSKGMKVEGVSWSPTLLPGFHEPSRFGYLEFGE
;
A
#
# COMPACT_ATOMS: atom_id res chain seq x y z
N MET A 1 5.89 1.22 85.89
CA MET A 1 6.80 1.69 84.86
C MET A 1 5.96 2.26 83.70
N LYS A 2 5.96 3.58 83.54
CA LYS A 2 5.14 4.24 82.48
C LYS A 2 6.07 4.44 81.29
N VAL A 3 5.67 3.93 80.15
CA VAL A 3 6.33 4.17 78.85
C VAL A 3 5.57 5.24 78.11
N SER A 4 6.26 6.34 77.84
CA SER A 4 5.77 7.55 77.16
C SER A 4 5.63 7.31 75.65
N LYS A 5 4.49 7.71 75.08
CA LYS A 5 4.27 7.78 73.64
C LYS A 5 4.85 9.09 73.09
N ALA A 6 5.85 9.05 72.22
CA ALA A 6 6.30 10.17 71.45
C ALA A 6 5.51 10.23 70.11
N SER A 7 4.83 11.32 69.90
CA SER A 7 4.13 11.63 68.61
C SER A 7 5.13 12.14 67.59
N LEU A 8 5.20 11.43 66.46
CA LEU A 8 5.97 11.85 65.30
C LEU A 8 5.06 12.70 64.40
N ILE A 9 5.32 14.01 64.29
CA ILE A 9 4.66 14.91 63.36
C ILE A 9 5.38 14.76 62.00
N VAL A 10 4.66 14.19 61.03
CA VAL A 10 5.17 14.13 59.63
C VAL A 10 4.73 15.43 58.93
N LEU A 11 5.70 16.27 58.61
CA LEU A 11 5.50 17.46 57.81
C LEU A 11 5.42 17.08 56.34
N VAL A 12 4.21 17.13 55.75
CA VAL A 12 4.02 16.93 54.32
C VAL A 12 4.35 18.21 53.58
N LEU A 13 5.49 18.23 52.91
CA LEU A 13 5.87 19.32 52.00
C LEU A 13 5.08 19.13 50.67
N CYS A 14 4.06 19.94 50.45
CA CYS A 14 3.42 20.03 49.12
C CYS A 14 4.36 20.75 48.15
N LEU A 15 5.04 19.96 47.30
CA LEU A 15 5.70 20.47 46.10
C LEU A 15 4.63 20.82 45.07
N LEU A 16 4.36 22.12 44.93
CA LEU A 16 3.57 22.65 43.79
C LEU A 16 4.38 22.49 42.51
N ASN A 17 4.10 21.40 41.77
CA ASN A 17 4.57 21.32 40.40
C ASN A 17 3.80 22.33 39.55
N SER A 18 4.47 23.41 39.15
CA SER A 18 3.99 24.33 38.13
C SER A 18 3.88 23.61 36.80
N ILE A 19 2.67 23.16 36.43
CA ILE A 19 2.35 22.66 35.10
C ILE A 19 2.32 23.88 34.18
N SER A 20 3.41 24.13 33.44
CA SER A 20 3.40 25.07 32.33
C SER A 20 2.43 24.52 31.27
N PRO A 21 1.50 25.34 30.74
CA PRO A 21 0.67 24.91 29.65
C PRO A 21 1.55 24.58 28.43
N ARG A 22 1.65 23.31 28.07
CA ARG A 22 2.18 22.92 26.77
C ARG A 22 1.24 23.54 25.73
N THR A 23 1.72 24.53 25.01
CA THR A 23 1.09 25.02 23.78
C THR A 23 0.95 23.79 22.87
N ALA A 24 -0.27 23.30 22.69
CA ALA A 24 -0.56 22.31 21.65
C ALA A 24 -0.17 22.97 20.33
N LEU A 25 0.84 22.41 19.65
CA LEU A 25 1.06 22.73 18.25
C LEU A 25 -0.26 22.40 17.55
N ALA A 26 -0.86 23.39 16.93
CA ALA A 26 -2.02 23.21 16.09
C ALA A 26 -1.62 22.15 15.03
N ALA A 27 -2.38 21.08 14.93
CA ALA A 27 -2.24 20.16 13.82
C ALA A 27 -2.42 20.96 12.53
N ASP A 28 -1.53 20.75 11.56
CA ASP A 28 -1.69 21.34 10.24
C ASP A 28 -3.11 21.03 9.75
N PRO A 29 -3.81 22.02 9.14
CA PRO A 29 -5.17 21.80 8.67
C PRO A 29 -5.17 20.68 7.63
N GLU A 30 -6.00 19.67 7.83
CA GLU A 30 -6.23 18.63 6.81
C GLU A 30 -6.55 19.28 5.46
N PRO A 31 -5.95 18.79 4.35
CA PRO A 31 -6.18 19.38 3.04
C PRO A 31 -7.68 19.35 2.70
N SER A 32 -8.24 20.52 2.47
CA SER A 32 -9.66 20.64 2.12
C SER A 32 -9.93 19.92 0.79
N LYS A 33 -11.07 19.23 0.65
CA LYS A 33 -11.50 18.56 -0.60
C LYS A 33 -11.42 19.48 -1.84
N ALA A 34 -11.55 20.78 -1.68
CA ALA A 34 -11.49 21.75 -2.77
C ALA A 34 -10.12 21.81 -3.47
N ASN A 35 -9.05 21.42 -2.80
CA ASN A 35 -7.67 21.46 -3.31
C ASN A 35 -7.07 20.07 -3.57
N ALA A 36 -7.83 18.98 -3.37
CA ALA A 36 -7.33 17.64 -3.61
C ALA A 36 -6.98 17.45 -5.10
N PRO A 37 -5.83 16.83 -5.43
CA PRO A 37 -5.49 16.51 -6.80
C PRO A 37 -6.59 15.71 -7.49
N LYS A 38 -6.77 15.94 -8.81
CA LYS A 38 -7.68 15.14 -9.62
C LYS A 38 -7.31 13.67 -9.53
N LEU A 39 -8.31 12.79 -9.44
CA LEU A 39 -8.07 11.35 -9.47
C LEU A 39 -7.45 10.95 -10.81
N PRO A 40 -6.35 10.20 -10.79
CA PRO A 40 -5.72 9.73 -12.02
C PRO A 40 -6.58 8.68 -12.72
N ARG A 41 -6.35 8.52 -14.02
CA ARG A 41 -7.00 7.51 -14.86
C ARG A 41 -5.95 6.86 -15.74
N ILE A 42 -6.09 5.53 -15.92
CA ILE A 42 -5.26 4.77 -16.84
C ILE A 42 -6.16 3.87 -17.70
N THR A 43 -5.85 3.75 -18.99
CA THR A 43 -6.45 2.75 -19.86
C THR A 43 -5.52 1.54 -19.91
N ILE A 44 -6.03 0.38 -19.48
CA ILE A 44 -5.29 -0.88 -19.42
C ILE A 44 -5.53 -1.61 -20.74
N PRO A 45 -4.50 -1.84 -21.57
CA PRO A 45 -4.66 -2.46 -22.87
C PRO A 45 -5.03 -3.94 -22.74
N LYS A 46 -5.89 -4.44 -23.63
CA LYS A 46 -6.12 -5.86 -23.81
C LYS A 46 -5.05 -6.44 -24.71
N LEU A 47 -4.23 -7.34 -24.18
CA LEU A 47 -3.18 -7.97 -24.95
C LEU A 47 -3.49 -9.44 -25.18
N LYS A 48 -2.97 -9.99 -26.29
CA LYS A 48 -3.02 -11.39 -26.62
C LYS A 48 -1.63 -11.99 -26.49
N GLY A 49 -1.53 -13.16 -25.90
CA GLY A 49 -0.28 -13.88 -25.74
C GLY A 49 -0.29 -14.75 -24.50
N THR A 50 0.70 -15.61 -24.40
CA THR A 50 0.98 -16.37 -23.19
C THR A 50 2.10 -15.67 -22.43
N LEU A 51 1.89 -15.43 -21.16
CA LEU A 51 2.91 -14.95 -20.25
C LEU A 51 3.24 -16.06 -19.25
N ASN A 52 4.51 -16.35 -19.09
CA ASN A 52 4.97 -17.24 -18.03
C ASN A 52 5.37 -16.39 -16.84
N ILE A 53 4.61 -16.47 -15.74
CA ILE A 53 4.89 -15.71 -14.53
C ILE A 53 6.20 -16.22 -13.93
N ASN A 54 7.28 -15.48 -14.13
CA ASN A 54 8.66 -15.83 -13.74
C ASN A 54 9.42 -14.66 -13.09
N GLY A 55 8.76 -13.50 -12.95
CA GLY A 55 9.30 -12.27 -12.38
C GLY A 55 10.10 -11.42 -13.37
N ASN A 56 10.18 -11.82 -14.65
CA ASN A 56 10.93 -11.08 -15.67
C ASN A 56 10.04 -10.07 -16.40
N LEU A 57 10.34 -8.79 -16.27
CA LEU A 57 9.62 -7.69 -16.94
C LEU A 57 10.25 -7.27 -18.27
N ASP A 58 11.30 -7.95 -18.73
CA ASP A 58 11.95 -7.68 -20.03
C ASP A 58 11.28 -8.43 -21.20
N GLU A 59 10.26 -9.23 -20.93
CA GLU A 59 9.51 -9.94 -21.96
C GLU A 59 8.78 -8.95 -22.89
N PRO A 60 8.71 -9.25 -24.21
CA PRO A 60 8.17 -8.29 -25.19
C PRO A 60 6.75 -7.80 -24.94
N VAL A 61 5.92 -8.57 -24.24
CA VAL A 61 4.55 -8.19 -23.91
C VAL A 61 4.52 -6.95 -23.00
N TRP A 62 5.46 -6.84 -22.09
CA TRP A 62 5.54 -5.72 -21.14
C TRP A 62 5.84 -4.37 -21.82
N SER A 63 6.43 -4.38 -23.01
CA SER A 63 6.66 -3.15 -23.80
C SER A 63 5.37 -2.54 -24.34
N LYS A 64 4.26 -3.28 -24.35
CA LYS A 64 2.94 -2.83 -24.81
C LYS A 64 1.97 -2.54 -23.66
N ALA A 65 2.37 -2.82 -22.43
CA ALA A 65 1.59 -2.56 -21.25
C ALA A 65 1.40 -1.06 -21.00
N ALA A 66 0.34 -0.69 -20.31
CA ALA A 66 0.21 0.65 -19.75
C ALA A 66 1.21 0.83 -18.62
N VAL A 67 1.82 2.01 -18.51
CA VAL A 67 2.87 2.31 -17.53
C VAL A 67 2.41 3.40 -16.58
N LEU A 68 2.59 3.16 -15.29
CA LEU A 68 2.36 4.10 -14.19
C LEU A 68 3.66 4.37 -13.45
N GLY A 69 3.80 5.58 -12.96
CA GLY A 69 4.95 6.08 -12.21
C GLY A 69 5.50 7.38 -12.80
N PRO A 70 6.32 8.12 -12.08
CA PRO A 70 6.71 7.86 -10.68
C PRO A 70 5.52 8.00 -9.72
N PHE A 71 5.65 7.39 -8.54
CA PHE A 71 4.65 7.49 -7.48
C PHE A 71 4.93 8.73 -6.61
N HIS A 72 3.96 9.07 -5.78
CA HIS A 72 4.04 10.21 -4.86
C HIS A 72 3.91 9.73 -3.41
N LEU A 73 4.51 10.46 -2.50
CA LEU A 73 4.24 10.27 -1.07
C LEU A 73 2.73 10.29 -0.85
N ASN A 74 2.26 9.45 0.05
CA ASN A 74 0.83 9.24 0.25
C ASN A 74 0.08 10.50 0.74
N ASP A 75 0.79 11.45 1.37
CA ASP A 75 0.29 12.78 1.73
C ASP A 75 0.27 13.78 0.56
N GLY A 76 0.78 13.39 -0.61
CA GLY A 76 0.84 14.23 -1.82
C GLY A 76 1.93 15.31 -1.81
N SER A 77 2.81 15.35 -0.80
CA SER A 77 3.78 16.44 -0.62
C SER A 77 4.96 16.41 -1.59
N ALA A 78 5.37 15.23 -2.07
CA ALA A 78 6.52 15.06 -2.95
C ALA A 78 6.41 13.77 -3.79
N GLN A 79 7.33 13.60 -4.73
CA GLN A 79 7.57 12.32 -5.39
C GLN A 79 8.38 11.38 -4.47
N GLU A 80 8.28 10.10 -4.73
CA GLU A 80 9.07 9.05 -4.08
C GLU A 80 10.58 9.28 -4.23
N ARG A 81 11.35 8.77 -3.26
CA ARG A 81 12.81 8.84 -3.27
C ARG A 81 13.42 7.82 -4.24
N GLU A 82 12.90 6.61 -4.24
CA GLU A 82 13.34 5.51 -5.10
C GLU A 82 12.17 5.10 -6.00
N ARG A 83 12.44 5.06 -7.30
CA ARG A 83 11.41 4.95 -8.32
C ARG A 83 10.61 3.66 -8.24
N THR A 84 9.31 3.80 -8.31
CA THR A 84 8.38 2.70 -8.54
C THR A 84 7.78 2.83 -9.94
N GLU A 85 7.89 1.78 -10.74
CA GLU A 85 7.22 1.66 -12.02
C GLU A 85 6.28 0.47 -11.98
N LEU A 86 5.05 0.66 -12.43
CA LEU A 86 4.07 -0.39 -12.57
C LEU A 86 3.61 -0.49 -14.01
N ARG A 87 3.56 -1.69 -14.56
CA ARG A 87 3.03 -2.02 -15.88
C ARG A 87 1.76 -2.83 -15.75
N LEU A 88 0.74 -2.49 -16.54
CA LEU A 88 -0.57 -3.13 -16.51
C LEU A 88 -1.02 -3.52 -17.90
N TRP A 89 -1.61 -4.71 -18.00
CA TRP A 89 -2.38 -5.18 -19.14
C TRP A 89 -3.35 -6.28 -18.70
N TYR A 90 -4.28 -6.66 -19.56
CA TYR A 90 -5.22 -7.75 -19.26
C TYR A 90 -5.49 -8.61 -20.49
N ASP A 91 -6.01 -9.82 -20.28
CA ASP A 91 -6.55 -10.71 -21.29
C ASP A 91 -7.99 -11.13 -20.97
N ASP A 92 -8.47 -12.22 -21.56
CA ASP A 92 -9.83 -12.71 -21.32
C ASP A 92 -10.03 -13.30 -19.90
N ASP A 93 -8.96 -13.63 -19.18
CA ASP A 93 -9.01 -14.35 -17.91
C ASP A 93 -8.50 -13.56 -16.71
N ALA A 94 -7.57 -12.63 -16.91
CA ALA A 94 -6.82 -12.04 -15.81
C ALA A 94 -6.32 -10.61 -16.09
N LEU A 95 -6.08 -9.88 -15.02
CA LEU A 95 -5.27 -8.67 -14.98
C LEU A 95 -3.83 -9.05 -14.66
N TYR A 96 -2.87 -8.41 -15.33
CA TYR A 96 -1.45 -8.62 -15.15
C TYR A 96 -0.78 -7.34 -14.66
N LEU A 97 0.08 -7.49 -13.64
CA LEU A 97 0.83 -6.41 -13.03
C LEU A 97 2.32 -6.75 -13.09
N GLY A 98 3.12 -5.79 -13.51
CA GLY A 98 4.58 -5.88 -13.47
C GLY A 98 5.13 -4.71 -12.66
N TRP A 99 5.47 -4.95 -11.40
CA TRP A 99 6.09 -3.97 -10.53
C TRP A 99 7.60 -3.98 -10.67
N ARG A 100 8.21 -2.81 -10.79
CA ARG A 100 9.63 -2.61 -10.61
C ARG A 100 9.85 -1.53 -9.57
N CYS A 101 10.48 -1.91 -8.48
CA CYS A 101 10.80 -1.06 -7.35
C CYS A 101 12.31 -0.87 -7.29
N GLU A 102 12.82 0.30 -7.67
CA GLU A 102 14.21 0.65 -7.39
C GLU A 102 14.38 0.72 -5.88
N ASP A 103 15.46 0.16 -5.38
CA ASP A 103 15.68 0.00 -3.94
C ASP A 103 17.16 -0.19 -3.67
N THR A 104 17.72 0.65 -2.82
CA THR A 104 19.14 0.63 -2.48
C THR A 104 19.46 -0.17 -1.23
N ASP A 105 18.44 -0.66 -0.50
CA ASP A 105 18.59 -1.41 0.75
C ASP A 105 17.30 -2.21 1.05
N ILE A 106 17.11 -3.31 0.33
CA ILE A 106 15.90 -4.16 0.39
C ILE A 106 15.77 -4.80 1.78
N GLN A 107 14.67 -4.52 2.47
CA GLN A 107 14.39 -5.01 3.82
C GLN A 107 13.12 -5.86 3.84
N ALA A 108 13.24 -7.17 3.95
CA ALA A 108 12.11 -8.10 4.01
C ALA A 108 12.49 -9.37 4.77
N THR A 109 11.67 -9.79 5.73
CA THR A 109 11.89 -11.00 6.53
C THR A 109 10.71 -11.98 6.49
N PHE A 110 9.51 -11.49 6.15
CA PHE A 110 8.32 -12.33 6.08
C PHE A 110 8.35 -13.26 4.86
N THR A 111 8.13 -14.54 5.10
CA THR A 111 8.10 -15.59 4.07
C THR A 111 6.78 -16.36 4.02
N ASN A 112 5.88 -16.11 4.98
CA ASN A 112 4.59 -16.78 5.04
C ASN A 112 3.51 -15.93 4.38
N HIS A 113 2.54 -16.59 3.73
CA HIS A 113 1.29 -15.97 3.31
C HIS A 113 0.59 -15.31 4.50
N ASP A 114 -0.10 -14.18 4.25
CA ASP A 114 -0.84 -13.40 5.24
C ASP A 114 -0.01 -12.84 6.40
N SER A 115 1.29 -12.69 6.21
CA SER A 115 2.10 -11.90 7.13
C SER A 115 1.81 -10.40 6.98
N LYS A 116 2.19 -9.62 7.97
CA LYS A 116 1.94 -8.16 8.02
C LYS A 116 2.95 -7.38 7.19
N PHE A 117 2.90 -7.53 5.87
CA PHE A 117 3.92 -6.94 4.98
C PHE A 117 4.02 -5.42 5.06
N TRP A 118 2.96 -4.71 5.49
CA TRP A 118 3.01 -3.26 5.75
C TRP A 118 3.99 -2.86 6.87
N GLU A 119 4.52 -3.81 7.63
CA GLU A 119 5.60 -3.58 8.59
C GLU A 119 6.99 -3.60 7.94
N GLU A 120 7.11 -4.06 6.67
CA GLU A 120 8.34 -4.18 5.89
C GLU A 120 8.19 -3.58 4.48
N GLU A 121 9.05 -4.00 3.54
CA GLU A 121 8.92 -3.68 2.11
C GLU A 121 7.75 -4.42 1.49
N VAL A 122 6.89 -3.68 0.78
CA VAL A 122 5.72 -4.26 0.13
C VAL A 122 5.24 -3.43 -1.04
N ALA A 123 4.75 -4.09 -2.10
CA ALA A 123 3.91 -3.50 -3.13
C ALA A 123 2.46 -3.98 -2.95
N GLU A 124 1.51 -3.06 -3.05
CA GLU A 124 0.11 -3.32 -2.75
C GLU A 124 -0.80 -2.85 -3.89
N PHE A 125 -1.83 -3.62 -4.15
CA PHE A 125 -2.88 -3.26 -5.09
C PHE A 125 -4.25 -3.37 -4.43
N PHE A 126 -4.95 -2.24 -4.32
CA PHE A 126 -6.33 -2.18 -3.86
C PHE A 126 -7.24 -1.97 -5.05
N ILE A 127 -8.25 -2.83 -5.21
CA ILE A 127 -9.13 -2.81 -6.37
C ILE A 127 -10.58 -3.11 -6.01
N THR A 128 -11.50 -2.32 -6.57
CA THR A 128 -12.92 -2.59 -6.52
C THR A 128 -13.56 -2.49 -7.91
N PRO A 129 -14.25 -3.56 -8.35
CA PRO A 129 -15.02 -3.54 -9.59
C PRO A 129 -16.41 -2.89 -9.45
N LYS A 130 -16.90 -2.65 -8.23
CA LYS A 130 -18.29 -2.23 -7.97
C LYS A 130 -18.40 -0.90 -7.24
N ASP A 131 -18.18 -0.94 -5.96
CA ASP A 131 -18.38 0.21 -5.07
C ASP A 131 -17.17 0.42 -4.15
N LEU A 132 -17.08 1.60 -3.55
CA LEU A 132 -15.95 1.96 -2.70
C LEU A 132 -16.05 1.41 -1.27
N GLY A 133 -17.20 0.85 -0.90
CA GLY A 133 -17.41 0.26 0.42
C GLY A 133 -16.79 -1.13 0.57
N THR A 134 -16.45 -1.79 -0.55
CA THR A 134 -15.83 -3.11 -0.53
C THR A 134 -14.78 -3.20 -1.63
N TYR A 135 -13.56 -3.60 -1.27
CA TYR A 135 -12.46 -3.77 -2.22
C TYR A 135 -11.53 -4.92 -1.81
N PHE A 136 -10.75 -5.39 -2.77
CA PHE A 136 -9.69 -6.38 -2.54
C PHE A 136 -8.39 -5.66 -2.25
N GLU A 137 -7.63 -6.20 -1.32
CA GLU A 137 -6.27 -5.82 -0.99
C GLU A 137 -5.37 -7.00 -1.32
N LEU A 138 -4.40 -6.79 -2.21
CA LEU A 138 -3.45 -7.79 -2.67
C LEU A 138 -2.04 -7.23 -2.47
N GLN A 139 -1.15 -8.02 -1.85
CA GLN A 139 0.20 -7.57 -1.52
C GLN A 139 1.27 -8.58 -1.91
N TRP A 140 2.46 -8.09 -2.22
CA TRP A 140 3.65 -8.86 -2.56
C TRP A 140 4.88 -8.22 -1.92
N ASN A 141 5.75 -9.03 -1.34
CA ASN A 141 7.00 -8.57 -0.78
C ASN A 141 8.22 -9.04 -1.61
N PRO A 142 9.44 -8.50 -1.37
CA PRO A 142 10.64 -8.88 -2.11
C PRO A 142 11.03 -10.36 -2.02
N LEU A 143 10.55 -11.09 -1.01
CA LEU A 143 10.82 -12.52 -0.82
C LEU A 143 9.79 -13.44 -1.51
N GLY A 144 8.80 -12.87 -2.23
CA GLY A 144 7.78 -13.62 -2.97
C GLY A 144 6.61 -14.10 -2.13
N ALA A 145 6.52 -13.71 -0.86
CA ALA A 145 5.35 -13.98 -0.06
C ALA A 145 4.19 -13.03 -0.45
N THR A 146 2.95 -13.49 -0.24
CA THR A 146 1.73 -12.79 -0.65
C THR A 146 0.76 -12.60 0.51
N PHE A 147 -0.02 -11.55 0.46
CA PHE A 147 -1.16 -11.30 1.33
C PHE A 147 -2.37 -10.96 0.47
N ASP A 148 -3.54 -11.42 0.87
CA ASP A 148 -4.79 -11.00 0.25
C ASP A 148 -5.94 -10.92 1.26
N ALA A 149 -6.82 -9.94 1.07
CA ALA A 149 -7.98 -9.72 1.93
C ALA A 149 -9.12 -9.07 1.16
N VAL A 150 -10.34 -9.24 1.67
CA VAL A 150 -11.48 -8.41 1.29
C VAL A 150 -11.70 -7.36 2.37
N ILE A 151 -11.60 -6.10 1.99
CA ILE A 151 -11.78 -4.98 2.89
C ILE A 151 -13.20 -4.44 2.79
N LYS A 152 -13.87 -4.33 3.93
CA LYS A 152 -15.14 -3.61 4.09
C LYS A 152 -14.87 -2.28 4.76
N ASN A 153 -15.23 -1.20 4.08
CA ASN A 153 -14.99 0.16 4.51
C ASN A 153 -16.30 0.84 4.92
N ASP A 154 -16.33 1.44 6.10
CA ASP A 154 -17.44 2.27 6.56
C ASP A 154 -17.21 3.70 6.06
N LEU A 155 -17.96 4.09 5.04
CA LEU A 155 -17.86 5.40 4.42
C LEU A 155 -18.78 6.42 5.10
N GLY A 156 -18.26 7.59 5.38
CA GLY A 156 -19.04 8.73 5.83
C GLY A 156 -20.00 9.28 4.77
N PRO A 157 -20.95 10.14 5.16
CA PRO A 157 -21.83 10.85 4.22
C PRO A 157 -21.06 11.66 3.19
N ASP A 158 -19.84 12.02 3.51
CA ASP A 158 -18.90 12.72 2.64
C ASP A 158 -18.10 11.80 1.71
N GLY A 159 -18.27 10.47 1.84
CA GLY A 159 -17.60 9.45 1.06
C GLY A 159 -16.18 9.14 1.52
N LEU A 160 -15.73 9.71 2.65
CA LEU A 160 -14.43 9.39 3.24
C LEU A 160 -14.53 8.14 4.14
N SER A 161 -13.42 7.43 4.26
CA SER A 161 -13.29 6.29 5.16
C SER A 161 -13.33 6.75 6.62
N LYS A 162 -14.23 6.15 7.41
CA LYS A 162 -14.26 6.31 8.88
C LYS A 162 -13.54 5.16 9.58
N SER A 163 -13.73 3.96 9.06
CA SER A 163 -13.11 2.75 9.56
C SER A 163 -13.18 1.67 8.49
N PHE A 164 -12.34 0.66 8.61
CA PHE A 164 -12.40 -0.51 7.75
C PHE A 164 -12.18 -1.79 8.56
N ASN A 165 -12.63 -2.91 7.99
CA ASN A 165 -12.38 -4.24 8.52
C ASN A 165 -11.95 -5.17 7.38
N GLY A 166 -10.87 -5.91 7.59
CA GLY A 166 -10.35 -6.89 6.64
C GLY A 166 -10.85 -8.30 6.93
N ASP A 167 -11.38 -8.97 5.92
CA ASP A 167 -11.62 -10.40 5.94
C ASP A 167 -10.36 -11.10 5.38
N TRP A 168 -9.51 -11.57 6.26
CA TRP A 168 -8.24 -12.26 5.94
C TRP A 168 -8.45 -13.77 5.71
N THR A 169 -9.69 -14.25 5.74
CA THR A 169 -10.00 -15.65 5.34
C THR A 169 -10.20 -15.79 3.84
N TYR A 170 -10.28 -14.67 3.13
CA TYR A 170 -10.29 -14.66 1.68
C TYR A 170 -8.93 -15.11 1.16
N THR A 171 -8.92 -15.88 0.08
CA THR A 171 -7.70 -16.26 -0.64
C THR A 171 -7.93 -16.24 -2.14
N ALA A 172 -7.07 -15.52 -2.85
CA ALA A 172 -7.02 -15.44 -4.32
C ALA A 172 -6.32 -16.68 -4.90
N HIS A 173 -7.01 -17.85 -4.86
CA HIS A 173 -6.44 -19.17 -5.18
C HIS A 173 -5.83 -19.29 -6.59
N GLY A 174 -6.29 -18.49 -7.54
CA GLY A 174 -5.78 -18.49 -8.91
C GLY A 174 -4.70 -17.44 -9.17
N MET A 175 -4.44 -16.56 -8.20
CA MET A 175 -3.36 -15.57 -8.28
C MET A 175 -2.00 -16.29 -8.41
N LYS A 176 -1.15 -15.76 -9.26
CA LYS A 176 0.24 -16.21 -9.41
C LYS A 176 1.16 -15.01 -9.36
N SER A 177 2.28 -15.15 -8.69
CA SER A 177 3.33 -14.14 -8.69
C SER A 177 4.71 -14.79 -8.71
N ALA A 178 5.68 -14.06 -9.21
CA ALA A 178 7.10 -14.41 -9.14
C ALA A 178 7.92 -13.13 -8.96
N VAL A 179 8.95 -13.23 -8.15
CA VAL A 179 9.83 -12.12 -7.80
C VAL A 179 11.21 -12.35 -8.38
N GLN A 180 11.82 -11.30 -8.87
CA GLN A 180 13.26 -11.22 -9.12
C GLN A 180 13.80 -9.98 -8.41
N LEU A 181 15.01 -10.08 -7.89
CA LEU A 181 15.71 -8.96 -7.28
C LEU A 181 17.18 -8.95 -7.68
N LYS A 182 17.78 -7.76 -7.60
CA LYS A 182 19.21 -7.56 -7.77
C LYS A 182 19.73 -6.82 -6.55
N GLY A 183 20.32 -7.59 -5.64
CA GLY A 183 20.78 -7.15 -4.32
C GLY A 183 20.81 -8.29 -3.33
N THR A 184 21.06 -7.96 -2.09
CA THR A 184 21.16 -8.89 -0.97
C THR A 184 20.21 -8.47 0.14
N PRO A 185 18.97 -8.96 0.16
CA PRO A 185 17.99 -8.54 1.16
C PRO A 185 18.52 -8.61 2.60
N ASN A 186 18.21 -7.59 3.39
CA ASN A 186 18.61 -7.46 4.80
C ASN A 186 20.11 -7.27 5.03
N ASN A 187 20.86 -6.89 4.00
CA ASN A 187 22.29 -6.52 4.14
C ASN A 187 22.50 -5.05 3.78
N SER A 188 22.41 -4.17 4.74
CA SER A 188 22.60 -2.71 4.54
C SER A 188 24.06 -2.27 4.40
N GLU A 189 25.02 -3.23 4.28
CA GLU A 189 26.44 -2.93 4.06
C GLU A 189 26.82 -2.90 2.58
N ASP A 190 26.00 -3.50 1.71
CA ASP A 190 26.11 -3.38 0.26
C ASP A 190 25.01 -2.44 -0.28
N LYS A 191 24.96 -2.27 -1.59
CA LYS A 191 23.94 -1.46 -2.24
C LYS A 191 23.14 -2.34 -3.19
N ASP A 192 21.85 -2.45 -2.91
CA ASP A 192 20.92 -3.11 -3.80
C ASP A 192 20.58 -2.23 -5.02
N ASP A 193 19.93 -2.80 -6.00
CA ASP A 193 19.53 -2.11 -7.24
C ASP A 193 18.00 -2.05 -7.34
N PHE A 194 17.33 -3.20 -7.26
CA PHE A 194 15.88 -3.29 -7.34
C PHE A 194 15.33 -4.64 -6.87
N TRP A 195 14.04 -4.66 -6.61
CA TRP A 195 13.22 -5.86 -6.68
C TRP A 195 12.05 -5.63 -7.64
N GLN A 196 11.55 -6.70 -8.22
CA GLN A 196 10.41 -6.65 -9.13
C GLN A 196 9.53 -7.87 -8.94
N VAL A 197 8.24 -7.70 -9.18
CA VAL A 197 7.28 -8.79 -9.12
C VAL A 197 6.37 -8.77 -10.33
N GLU A 198 6.22 -9.92 -10.92
CA GLU A 198 5.28 -10.19 -12.00
C GLU A 198 4.08 -10.93 -11.41
N VAL A 199 2.87 -10.46 -11.71
CA VAL A 199 1.64 -10.95 -11.10
C VAL A 199 0.58 -11.20 -12.15
N ARG A 200 -0.17 -12.29 -11.97
CA ARG A 200 -1.43 -12.57 -12.66
C ARG A 200 -2.55 -12.68 -11.65
N VAL A 201 -3.57 -11.82 -11.76
CA VAL A 201 -4.77 -11.82 -10.92
C VAL A 201 -5.97 -12.23 -11.76
N PRO A 202 -6.50 -13.45 -11.63
CA PRO A 202 -7.69 -13.87 -12.35
C PRO A 202 -8.92 -13.07 -11.98
N PHE A 203 -9.72 -12.63 -12.94
CA PHE A 203 -10.98 -11.93 -12.68
C PHE A 203 -11.95 -12.74 -11.82
N LYS A 204 -11.94 -14.07 -11.96
CA LYS A 204 -12.76 -14.96 -11.12
C LYS A 204 -12.44 -14.86 -9.63
N ASP A 205 -11.17 -14.61 -9.27
CA ASP A 205 -10.76 -14.46 -7.87
C ASP A 205 -11.29 -13.13 -7.29
N LEU A 206 -11.52 -12.13 -8.14
CA LEU A 206 -12.21 -10.89 -7.78
C LEU A 206 -13.75 -11.02 -7.88
N GLY A 207 -14.27 -12.23 -8.10
CA GLY A 207 -15.71 -12.50 -8.25
C GLY A 207 -16.33 -11.81 -9.46
N GLN A 208 -15.55 -11.57 -10.53
CA GLN A 208 -15.98 -10.84 -11.71
C GLN A 208 -15.76 -11.66 -12.99
N PRO A 209 -16.61 -11.47 -14.03
CA PRO A 209 -16.28 -11.87 -15.38
C PRO A 209 -15.19 -10.97 -15.97
N THR A 210 -14.68 -11.33 -17.14
CA THR A 210 -13.81 -10.46 -17.93
C THR A 210 -14.45 -9.08 -18.13
N PRO A 211 -13.77 -7.98 -17.81
CA PRO A 211 -14.28 -6.64 -18.06
C PRO A 211 -14.56 -6.39 -19.54
N LYS A 212 -15.62 -5.65 -19.82
CA LYS A 212 -15.93 -5.22 -21.19
C LYS A 212 -15.01 -4.05 -21.59
N PRO A 213 -14.73 -3.87 -22.88
CA PRO A 213 -14.08 -2.64 -23.35
C PRO A 213 -14.78 -1.38 -22.80
N HIS A 214 -13.99 -0.41 -22.33
CA HIS A 214 -14.40 0.84 -21.68
C HIS A 214 -15.09 0.66 -20.30
N GLU A 215 -15.20 -0.55 -19.79
CA GLU A 215 -15.59 -0.75 -18.40
C GLU A 215 -14.54 -0.12 -17.48
N THR A 216 -15.00 0.53 -16.42
CA THR A 216 -14.11 1.24 -15.50
C THR A 216 -14.28 0.70 -14.09
N TRP A 217 -13.18 0.26 -13.49
CA TRP A 217 -13.08 -0.09 -12.09
C TRP A 217 -12.34 1.01 -11.32
N ARG A 218 -12.34 0.91 -10.00
CA ARG A 218 -11.58 1.81 -9.15
C ARG A 218 -10.44 1.02 -8.48
N GLY A 219 -9.29 1.66 -8.35
CA GLY A 219 -8.16 1.03 -7.66
C GLY A 219 -7.05 2.01 -7.36
N ASN A 220 -6.11 1.55 -6.56
CA ASN A 220 -4.91 2.30 -6.27
C ASN A 220 -3.74 1.34 -6.07
N PHE A 221 -2.54 1.85 -6.23
CA PHE A 221 -1.29 1.11 -6.14
C PHE A 221 -0.40 1.81 -5.13
N PHE A 222 0.19 1.02 -4.24
CA PHE A 222 0.97 1.54 -3.13
C PHE A 222 2.28 0.77 -2.98
N ARG A 223 3.26 1.41 -2.36
CA ARG A 223 4.47 0.78 -1.90
C ARG A 223 4.86 1.35 -0.54
N PHE A 224 5.27 0.48 0.39
CA PHE A 224 6.13 0.90 1.49
C PHE A 224 7.59 0.62 1.11
N ASN A 225 8.43 1.65 1.26
CA ASN A 225 9.88 1.59 1.12
C ASN A 225 10.50 1.82 2.51
N ARG A 226 11.32 0.87 2.97
CA ARG A 226 11.80 0.80 4.35
C ARG A 226 13.31 0.59 4.48
N SER A 227 14.12 1.33 3.73
CA SER A 227 15.56 1.28 3.88
C SER A 227 16.01 1.57 5.31
N LYS A 228 16.96 0.82 5.84
CA LYS A 228 17.44 0.92 7.23
C LYS A 228 17.98 2.32 7.56
N GLY A 229 17.52 2.86 8.66
CA GLY A 229 17.92 4.19 9.12
C GLY A 229 17.30 5.36 8.36
N MET A 230 16.47 5.09 7.35
CA MET A 230 15.72 6.12 6.62
C MET A 230 14.29 6.23 7.15
N LYS A 231 13.67 7.40 6.90
CA LYS A 231 12.23 7.54 7.15
C LYS A 231 11.49 6.62 6.19
N VAL A 232 10.55 5.85 6.73
CA VAL A 232 9.65 5.02 5.90
C VAL A 232 8.89 5.91 4.93
N GLU A 233 8.87 5.50 3.67
CA GLU A 233 8.02 6.12 2.66
C GLU A 233 6.83 5.21 2.33
N GLY A 234 5.62 5.73 2.54
CA GLY A 234 4.41 5.20 1.94
C GLY A 234 4.12 6.01 0.69
N VAL A 235 4.16 5.36 -0.47
CA VAL A 235 3.91 6.01 -1.76
C VAL A 235 2.73 5.39 -2.48
N SER A 236 2.11 6.17 -3.35
CA SER A 236 0.91 5.77 -4.07
C SER A 236 0.85 6.39 -5.48
N TRP A 237 0.16 5.69 -6.38
CA TRP A 237 -0.22 6.23 -7.69
C TRP A 237 -1.21 7.40 -7.56
N SER A 238 -2.18 7.27 -6.66
CA SER A 238 -3.14 8.31 -6.30
C SER A 238 -3.04 8.60 -4.80
N PRO A 239 -2.40 9.69 -4.38
CA PRO A 239 -2.23 10.02 -2.96
C PRO A 239 -3.55 10.04 -2.21
N THR A 240 -3.63 9.34 -1.08
CA THR A 240 -4.82 9.32 -0.24
C THR A 240 -4.99 10.61 0.55
N LEU A 241 -3.91 11.38 0.68
CA LEU A 241 -3.80 12.62 1.48
C LEU A 241 -3.99 12.37 2.98
N LEU A 242 -3.84 11.11 3.40
CA LEU A 242 -3.95 10.61 4.78
C LEU A 242 -2.73 9.74 5.09
N PRO A 243 -2.43 9.47 6.37
CA PRO A 243 -1.30 8.62 6.74
C PRO A 243 -1.42 7.16 6.24
N GLY A 244 -2.65 6.66 6.06
CA GLY A 244 -2.93 5.27 5.63
C GLY A 244 -3.36 5.17 4.18
N PHE A 245 -3.43 3.93 3.68
CA PHE A 245 -3.82 3.61 2.30
C PHE A 245 -5.32 3.38 2.12
N HIS A 246 -6.06 3.09 3.21
CA HIS A 246 -7.47 2.70 3.19
C HIS A 246 -8.43 3.90 3.00
N GLU A 247 -8.22 4.67 1.93
CA GLU A 247 -9.10 5.78 1.55
C GLU A 247 -9.62 5.57 0.10
N PRO A 248 -10.67 4.75 -0.07
CA PRO A 248 -11.14 4.38 -1.41
C PRO A 248 -11.74 5.54 -2.21
N SER A 249 -12.10 6.67 -1.60
CA SER A 249 -12.51 7.87 -2.32
C SER A 249 -11.40 8.40 -3.22
N ARG A 250 -10.13 8.09 -2.85
CA ARG A 250 -8.92 8.49 -3.59
C ARG A 250 -8.44 7.44 -4.60
N PHE A 251 -9.10 6.30 -4.76
CA PHE A 251 -8.75 5.35 -5.81
C PHE A 251 -8.92 5.98 -7.19
N GLY A 252 -7.95 5.77 -8.07
CA GLY A 252 -7.99 6.20 -9.46
C GLY A 252 -8.95 5.37 -10.30
N TYR A 253 -9.05 5.68 -11.57
CA TYR A 253 -9.91 5.00 -12.54
C TYR A 253 -9.08 4.07 -13.42
N LEU A 254 -9.45 2.80 -13.42
CA LEU A 254 -8.86 1.73 -14.23
C LEU A 254 -9.83 1.42 -15.36
N GLU A 255 -9.59 1.96 -16.55
CA GLU A 255 -10.42 1.74 -17.74
C GLU A 255 -9.84 0.58 -18.54
N PHE A 256 -10.65 -0.42 -18.84
CA PHE A 256 -10.24 -1.56 -19.67
C PHE A 256 -10.36 -1.19 -21.15
N GLY A 257 -9.23 -1.25 -21.88
CA GLY A 257 -9.16 -0.95 -23.31
C GLY A 257 -9.70 -2.05 -24.20
N GLU A 258 -9.62 -1.86 -25.54
CA GLU A 258 -10.00 -2.85 -26.56
C GLU A 258 -8.89 -3.88 -26.76
#